data_59911909cf6e4287b8952a28317a34fe
#
_entry.id   59911909cf6e4287b8952a28317a34fe
#
_cell.length_a   1.000
_cell.length_b   1.000
_cell.length_c   1.000
_cell.angle_alpha   90.00
_cell.angle_beta   90.00
_cell.angle_gamma   90.00
#
_symmetry.space_group_name_H-M   'P 1'
#
loop_
_entity.id
_entity.type
_entity.pdbx_description
1 polymer ?
#
loop_
_entity_poly.entity_id
_entity_poly.type
_entity_poly.pdbx_seq_one_letter_code
_entity_poly.pdbx_strand_id
1 'polypeptide(L)'
;TSGLEGAWTTHPTKWDNGYFEILFNHEWESVKSPAGAWQWEPKEIKEEDKPVDVVDFSIHHNPMMTDADMAMKVDPIYKEISLKFKDDFGAFSDAFARAWFKLTQRDLGPKVRYLGPDVPEEDLIWQDPIPEGKKD
;
A
#
# COMPACT_ATOMS: atom_id res chain seq x y z
N THR A 1 8.21 16.82 8.55
CA THR A 1 8.28 16.13 7.25
C THR A 1 9.27 14.99 7.33
N SER A 2 9.00 13.87 6.66
CA SER A 2 9.89 12.70 6.66
C SER A 2 11.17 12.93 5.86
N GLY A 3 11.16 13.88 4.93
CA GLY A 3 12.22 14.11 3.97
C GLY A 3 12.23 13.14 2.80
N LEU A 4 11.30 12.19 2.76
CA LEU A 4 11.11 11.31 1.61
C LEU A 4 10.36 12.05 0.51
N GLU A 5 10.80 11.91 -0.73
CA GLU A 5 10.22 12.62 -1.88
C GLU A 5 10.05 11.66 -3.06
N GLY A 6 8.88 11.68 -3.67
CA GLY A 6 8.56 10.93 -4.86
C GLY A 6 7.28 10.12 -4.80
N ALA A 7 7.06 9.31 -5.82
CA ALA A 7 5.95 8.41 -5.96
C ALA A 7 6.44 6.95 -6.02
N TRP A 8 5.59 6.01 -5.65
CA TRP A 8 5.93 4.59 -5.60
C TRP A 8 5.59 3.82 -6.87
N THR A 9 4.83 4.43 -7.77
CA THR A 9 4.32 3.79 -8.98
C THR A 9 4.23 4.78 -10.13
N THR A 10 4.25 4.28 -11.36
CA THR A 10 4.10 5.07 -12.59
C THR A 10 2.79 5.87 -12.62
N HIS A 11 1.71 5.33 -12.07
CA HIS A 11 0.39 5.94 -12.06
C HIS A 11 -0.15 6.12 -10.63
N PRO A 12 0.34 7.10 -9.84
CA PRO A 12 0.01 7.23 -8.42
C PRO A 12 -1.48 7.44 -8.11
N THR A 13 -2.25 7.91 -9.07
CA THR A 13 -3.69 8.16 -8.92
C THR A 13 -4.57 7.02 -9.42
N LYS A 14 -3.98 5.93 -9.91
CA LYS A 14 -4.70 4.77 -10.41
C LYS A 14 -4.67 3.63 -9.39
N TRP A 15 -5.81 3.01 -9.15
CA TRP A 15 -5.89 1.81 -8.33
C TRP A 15 -5.58 0.58 -9.18
N ASP A 16 -4.37 0.07 -9.03
CA ASP A 16 -3.85 -1.11 -9.73
C ASP A 16 -2.75 -1.78 -8.90
N ASN A 17 -2.10 -2.79 -9.45
CA ASN A 17 -0.96 -3.47 -8.84
C ASN A 17 0.41 -2.96 -9.33
N GLY A 18 0.45 -1.77 -9.95
CA GLY A 18 1.66 -1.15 -10.48
C GLY A 18 2.78 -0.95 -9.46
N TYR A 19 2.43 -0.75 -8.17
CA TYR A 19 3.42 -0.71 -7.08
C TYR A 19 4.27 -1.98 -7.02
N PHE A 20 3.64 -3.16 -7.09
CA PHE A 20 4.37 -4.43 -7.06
C PHE A 20 5.15 -4.68 -8.35
N GLU A 21 4.63 -4.23 -9.49
CA GLU A 21 5.34 -4.31 -10.76
C GLU A 21 6.64 -3.51 -10.71
N ILE A 22 6.59 -2.25 -10.30
CA ILE A 22 7.77 -1.39 -10.15
C ILE A 22 8.74 -2.00 -9.13
N LEU A 23 8.26 -2.43 -7.95
CA LEU A 23 9.12 -3.00 -6.91
C LEU A 23 9.91 -4.22 -7.41
N PHE A 24 9.26 -5.14 -8.13
CA PHE A 24 9.88 -6.40 -8.52
C PHE A 24 10.61 -6.37 -9.86
N ASN A 25 10.23 -5.50 -10.77
CA ASN A 25 10.81 -5.46 -12.12
C ASN A 25 12.12 -4.65 -12.20
N HIS A 26 12.49 -3.93 -11.14
CA HIS A 26 13.69 -3.11 -11.12
C HIS A 26 14.70 -3.57 -10.05
N GLU A 27 15.98 -3.27 -10.29
CA GLU A 27 17.03 -3.29 -9.29
C GLU A 27 17.12 -1.92 -8.63
N TRP A 28 17.37 -1.90 -7.32
CA TRP A 28 17.30 -0.70 -6.49
C TRP A 28 18.66 -0.33 -5.92
N GLU A 29 18.90 0.96 -5.75
CA GLU A 29 20.04 1.51 -5.02
C GLU A 29 19.59 2.56 -4.01
N SER A 30 20.34 2.69 -2.92
CA SER A 30 20.05 3.65 -1.87
C SER A 30 20.59 5.01 -2.23
N VAL A 31 19.76 6.03 -2.21
CA VAL A 31 20.09 7.42 -2.53
C VAL A 31 19.59 8.38 -1.45
N LYS A 32 20.10 9.60 -1.46
CA LYS A 32 19.53 10.67 -0.62
C LYS A 32 18.57 11.52 -1.42
N SER A 33 17.39 11.74 -0.84
CA SER A 33 16.44 12.73 -1.35
C SER A 33 17.03 14.15 -1.29
N PRO A 34 16.47 15.13 -1.99
CA PRO A 34 16.85 16.54 -1.86
C PRO A 34 16.78 17.07 -0.42
N ALA A 35 15.85 16.56 0.39
CA ALA A 35 15.72 16.87 1.81
C ALA A 35 16.68 16.09 2.73
N GLY A 36 17.53 15.20 2.16
CA GLY A 36 18.58 14.46 2.87
C GLY A 36 18.15 13.14 3.51
N ALA A 37 16.91 12.69 3.33
CA ALA A 37 16.48 11.39 3.79
C ALA A 37 16.98 10.27 2.86
N TRP A 38 17.26 9.08 3.44
CA TRP A 38 17.59 7.92 2.65
C TRP A 38 16.33 7.31 2.05
N GLN A 39 16.39 7.02 0.76
CA GLN A 39 15.35 6.32 -0.01
C GLN A 39 16.00 5.42 -1.06
N TRP A 40 15.20 4.58 -1.70
CA TRP A 40 15.64 3.68 -2.76
C TRP A 40 15.09 4.17 -4.09
N GLU A 41 15.94 4.19 -5.11
CA GLU A 41 15.56 4.50 -6.49
C GLU A 41 16.00 3.37 -7.41
N PRO A 42 15.32 3.16 -8.56
CA PRO A 42 15.75 2.16 -9.53
C PRO A 42 17.09 2.57 -10.16
N LYS A 43 18.00 1.61 -10.28
CA LYS A 43 19.30 1.84 -10.98
C LYS A 43 19.10 2.21 -12.43
N GLU A 44 18.14 1.57 -13.08
CA GLU A 44 17.76 1.82 -14.46
C GLU A 44 16.23 1.77 -14.57
N ILE A 45 15.66 2.75 -15.26
CA ILE A 45 14.23 2.83 -15.51
C ILE A 45 13.98 3.54 -16.84
N LYS A 46 13.03 3.04 -17.61
CA LYS A 46 12.60 3.69 -18.84
C LYS A 46 11.79 4.94 -18.54
N GLU A 47 11.85 5.93 -19.41
CA GLU A 47 11.12 7.19 -19.25
C GLU A 47 9.60 6.97 -19.15
N GLU A 48 9.08 6.00 -19.88
CA GLU A 48 7.65 5.62 -19.87
C GLU A 48 7.15 5.03 -18.54
N ASP A 49 8.07 4.48 -17.72
CA ASP A 49 7.76 3.87 -16.42
C ASP A 49 7.88 4.86 -15.26
N LYS A 50 8.38 6.06 -15.51
CA LYS A 50 8.53 7.09 -14.50
C LYS A 50 7.20 7.80 -14.22
N PRO A 51 6.86 8.05 -12.95
CA PRO A 51 5.73 8.90 -12.60
C PRO A 51 5.94 10.34 -13.08
N VAL A 52 4.88 10.93 -13.59
CA VAL A 52 4.85 12.31 -14.07
C VAL A 52 4.65 13.27 -12.90
N ASP A 53 5.29 14.42 -12.94
CA ASP A 53 5.10 15.48 -11.95
C ASP A 53 3.63 15.95 -11.93
N VAL A 54 3.10 16.27 -10.73
CA VAL A 54 1.68 16.63 -10.56
C VAL A 54 1.35 18.06 -11.01
N VAL A 55 2.35 18.89 -11.20
CA VAL A 55 2.20 20.30 -11.61
C VAL A 55 2.69 20.51 -13.04
N ASP A 56 3.87 19.99 -13.35
CA ASP A 56 4.49 20.08 -14.67
C ASP A 56 4.56 18.70 -15.33
N PHE A 57 3.60 18.37 -16.16
CA PHE A 57 3.49 17.09 -16.84
C PHE A 57 4.62 16.80 -17.84
N SER A 58 5.51 17.75 -18.11
CA SER A 58 6.71 17.51 -18.91
C SER A 58 7.88 16.94 -18.09
N ILE A 59 7.78 16.94 -16.77
CA ILE A 59 8.79 16.44 -15.85
C ILE A 59 8.43 15.03 -15.41
N HIS A 60 9.40 14.12 -15.50
CA HIS A 60 9.28 12.74 -15.05
C HIS A 60 10.27 12.49 -13.91
N HIS A 61 9.82 11.85 -12.85
CA HIS A 61 10.62 11.54 -11.67
C HIS A 61 10.96 10.05 -11.60
N ASN A 62 12.05 9.70 -10.94
CA ASN A 62 12.26 8.31 -10.58
C ASN A 62 11.23 7.90 -9.52
N PRO A 63 10.63 6.71 -9.61
CA PRO A 63 9.87 6.16 -8.51
C PRO A 63 10.80 5.90 -7.32
N MET A 64 10.26 5.92 -6.11
CA MET A 64 11.05 5.70 -4.90
C MET A 64 10.42 4.61 -4.04
N MET A 65 11.26 3.93 -3.26
CA MET A 65 10.87 2.97 -2.25
C MET A 65 11.53 3.31 -0.91
N THR A 66 10.88 2.91 0.17
CA THR A 66 11.44 2.97 1.53
C THR A 66 12.08 1.62 1.91
N ASP A 67 12.76 1.56 3.04
CA ASP A 67 13.27 0.29 3.60
C ASP A 67 12.14 -0.72 3.87
N ALA A 68 10.96 -0.23 4.27
CA ALA A 68 9.79 -1.07 4.48
C ALA A 68 9.28 -1.69 3.16
N ASP A 69 9.33 -0.93 2.06
CA ASP A 69 8.99 -1.45 0.73
C ASP A 69 10.02 -2.48 0.27
N MET A 70 11.31 -2.21 0.51
CA MET A 70 12.37 -3.16 0.17
C MET A 70 12.25 -4.47 0.96
N ALA A 71 11.77 -4.41 2.21
CA ALA A 71 11.48 -5.62 2.97
C ALA A 71 10.45 -6.52 2.27
N MET A 72 9.47 -5.96 1.58
CA MET A 72 8.49 -6.74 0.80
C MET A 72 9.12 -7.49 -0.38
N LYS A 73 10.27 -7.01 -0.88
CA LYS A 73 11.02 -7.68 -1.95
C LYS A 73 11.99 -8.74 -1.43
N VAL A 74 12.60 -8.53 -0.25
CA VAL A 74 13.73 -9.36 0.21
C VAL A 74 13.36 -10.35 1.31
N ASP A 75 12.42 -10.03 2.19
CA ASP A 75 11.93 -10.98 3.21
C ASP A 75 11.13 -12.10 2.53
N PRO A 76 11.44 -13.38 2.81
CA PRO A 76 10.83 -14.49 2.07
C PRO A 76 9.31 -14.60 2.27
N ILE A 77 8.79 -14.26 3.45
CA ILE A 77 7.35 -14.32 3.75
C ILE A 77 6.62 -13.18 3.05
N TYR A 78 7.10 -11.95 3.19
CA TYR A 78 6.50 -10.79 2.53
C TYR A 78 6.61 -10.86 1.00
N LYS A 79 7.73 -11.38 0.51
CA LYS A 79 7.96 -11.57 -0.93
C LYS A 79 6.91 -12.48 -1.57
N GLU A 80 6.62 -13.62 -0.94
CA GLU A 80 5.60 -14.56 -1.43
C GLU A 80 4.23 -13.89 -1.55
N ILE A 81 3.81 -13.15 -0.51
CA ILE A 81 2.54 -12.42 -0.50
C ILE A 81 2.54 -11.31 -1.56
N SER A 82 3.62 -10.55 -1.65
CA SER A 82 3.74 -9.43 -2.60
C SER A 82 3.74 -9.89 -4.04
N LEU A 83 4.38 -11.03 -4.36
CA LEU A 83 4.34 -11.64 -5.69
C LEU A 83 2.92 -12.11 -6.06
N LYS A 84 2.19 -12.70 -5.10
CA LYS A 84 0.78 -13.03 -5.32
C LYS A 84 -0.04 -11.78 -5.69
N PHE A 85 0.16 -10.67 -4.99
CA PHE A 85 -0.55 -9.42 -5.27
C PHE A 85 -0.12 -8.76 -6.59
N LYS A 86 1.14 -8.96 -7.00
CA LYS A 86 1.61 -8.55 -8.32
C LYS A 86 0.86 -9.28 -9.44
N ASP A 87 0.62 -10.58 -9.27
CA ASP A 87 0.05 -11.43 -10.32
C ASP A 87 -1.48 -11.50 -10.27
N ASP A 88 -2.10 -11.19 -9.13
CA ASP A 88 -3.55 -11.25 -8.90
C ASP A 88 -4.07 -9.95 -8.27
N PHE A 89 -4.54 -9.05 -9.13
CA PHE A 89 -5.13 -7.77 -8.72
C PHE A 89 -6.38 -7.95 -7.85
N GLY A 90 -7.18 -8.98 -8.08
CA GLY A 90 -8.37 -9.27 -7.28
C GLY A 90 -8.00 -9.63 -5.84
N ALA A 91 -7.00 -10.50 -5.66
CA ALA A 91 -6.48 -10.86 -4.34
C ALA A 91 -5.85 -9.65 -3.62
N PHE A 92 -5.14 -8.78 -4.34
CA PHE A 92 -4.62 -7.53 -3.77
C PHE A 92 -5.74 -6.61 -3.30
N SER A 93 -6.74 -6.36 -4.15
CA SER A 93 -7.86 -5.46 -3.84
C SER A 93 -8.66 -5.94 -2.63
N ASP A 94 -8.97 -7.24 -2.54
CA ASP A 94 -9.68 -7.81 -1.39
C ASP A 94 -8.86 -7.69 -0.10
N ALA A 95 -7.59 -8.05 -0.13
CA ALA A 95 -6.70 -7.95 1.03
C ALA A 95 -6.55 -6.50 1.51
N PHE A 96 -6.39 -5.55 0.58
CA PHE A 96 -6.30 -4.14 0.93
C PHE A 96 -7.61 -3.62 1.52
N ALA A 97 -8.76 -3.94 0.92
CA ALA A 97 -10.06 -3.53 1.42
C ALA A 97 -10.31 -4.03 2.85
N ARG A 98 -9.95 -5.29 3.14
CA ARG A 98 -10.04 -5.87 4.49
C ARG A 98 -9.11 -5.20 5.49
N ALA A 99 -7.88 -4.90 5.09
CA ALA A 99 -6.92 -4.20 5.93
C ALA A 99 -7.36 -2.76 6.21
N TRP A 100 -7.88 -2.06 5.20
CA TRP A 100 -8.42 -0.71 5.33
C TRP A 100 -9.65 -0.67 6.23
N PHE A 101 -10.56 -1.62 6.07
CA PHE A 101 -11.73 -1.76 6.94
C PHE A 101 -11.31 -1.98 8.40
N LYS A 102 -10.34 -2.87 8.66
CA LYS A 102 -9.77 -3.06 10.00
C LYS A 102 -9.18 -1.76 10.56
N LEU A 103 -8.36 -1.06 9.77
CA LEU A 103 -7.71 0.18 10.19
C LEU A 103 -8.73 1.24 10.61
N THR A 104 -9.81 1.40 9.84
CA THR A 104 -10.80 2.47 10.04
C THR A 104 -11.89 2.13 11.05
N GLN A 105 -12.17 0.85 11.29
CA GLN A 105 -13.31 0.41 12.10
C GLN A 105 -12.91 -0.24 13.44
N ARG A 106 -11.64 -0.59 13.62
CA ARG A 106 -11.19 -1.34 14.80
C ARG A 106 -11.57 -0.68 16.14
N ASP A 107 -11.52 0.64 16.22
CA ASP A 107 -11.75 1.40 17.43
C ASP A 107 -13.21 1.86 17.60
N LEU A 108 -14.11 1.47 16.70
CA LEU A 108 -15.53 1.85 16.77
C LEU A 108 -16.38 0.95 17.68
N GLY A 109 -15.81 -0.11 18.23
CA GLY A 109 -16.50 -1.08 19.06
C GLY A 109 -17.32 -2.09 18.24
N PRO A 110 -18.40 -2.64 18.81
CA PRO A 110 -19.17 -3.70 18.15
C PRO A 110 -19.78 -3.27 16.82
N LYS A 111 -19.92 -4.23 15.90
CA LYS A 111 -20.49 -4.06 14.55
C LYS A 111 -21.87 -3.39 14.52
N VAL A 112 -22.68 -3.54 15.57
CA VAL A 112 -23.97 -2.85 15.69
C VAL A 112 -23.86 -1.32 15.62
N ARG A 113 -22.67 -0.75 15.83
CA ARG A 113 -22.40 0.69 15.72
C ARG A 113 -22.09 1.14 14.29
N TYR A 114 -21.85 0.22 13.37
CA TYR A 114 -21.52 0.56 11.99
C TYR A 114 -22.77 0.97 11.23
N LEU A 115 -22.63 1.93 10.34
CA LEU A 115 -23.75 2.52 9.60
C LEU A 115 -23.50 2.42 8.09
N GLY A 116 -24.57 2.23 7.36
CA GLY A 116 -24.57 2.24 5.91
C GLY A 116 -24.79 0.86 5.26
N PRO A 117 -25.03 0.85 3.96
CA PRO A 117 -25.37 -0.37 3.23
C PRO A 117 -24.16 -1.28 2.95
N ASP A 118 -22.95 -0.73 3.05
CA ASP A 118 -21.71 -1.44 2.71
C ASP A 118 -21.04 -2.13 3.92
N VAL A 119 -21.72 -2.16 5.07
CA VAL A 119 -21.24 -2.90 6.26
C VAL A 119 -21.21 -4.38 5.94
N PRO A 120 -20.04 -5.06 6.03
CA PRO A 120 -19.97 -6.51 5.78
C PRO A 120 -20.86 -7.31 6.74
N GLU A 121 -21.55 -8.32 6.21
CA GLU A 121 -22.39 -9.20 7.02
C GLU A 121 -21.57 -10.11 7.93
N GLU A 122 -20.38 -10.54 7.48
CA GLU A 122 -19.47 -11.40 8.25
C GLU A 122 -18.90 -10.69 9.46
N ASP A 123 -18.69 -11.43 10.54
CA ASP A 123 -17.91 -10.98 11.69
C ASP A 123 -16.44 -11.37 11.51
N LEU A 124 -15.55 -10.39 11.62
CA LEU A 124 -14.12 -10.59 11.47
C LEU A 124 -13.46 -10.79 12.83
N ILE A 125 -12.37 -11.57 12.85
CA ILE A 125 -11.67 -11.98 14.08
C ILE A 125 -11.21 -10.80 14.97
N TRP A 126 -11.04 -9.61 14.41
CA TRP A 126 -10.60 -8.42 15.13
C TRP A 126 -11.78 -7.57 15.66
N GLN A 127 -13.03 -7.90 15.32
CA GLN A 127 -14.21 -7.16 15.77
C GLN A 127 -14.59 -7.57 17.20
N ASP A 128 -14.96 -6.59 18.01
CA ASP A 128 -15.41 -6.84 19.37
C ASP A 128 -16.78 -7.53 19.38
N PRO A 129 -16.97 -8.55 20.22
CA PRO A 129 -18.28 -9.15 20.39
C PRO A 129 -19.22 -8.14 21.09
N ILE A 130 -20.52 -8.29 20.82
CA ILE A 130 -21.54 -7.55 21.59
C ILE A 130 -21.57 -8.17 22.99
N PRO A 131 -21.34 -7.40 24.07
CA PRO A 131 -21.43 -7.93 25.42
C PRO A 131 -22.84 -8.43 25.71
N GLU A 132 -22.95 -9.61 26.29
CA GLU A 132 -24.23 -10.09 26.81
C GLU A 132 -24.70 -9.21 27.99
N GLY A 133 -25.88 -8.62 27.85
CA GLY A 133 -26.49 -7.88 28.94
C GLY A 133 -26.85 -8.83 30.09
N LYS A 134 -26.72 -8.35 31.34
CA LYS A 134 -27.33 -9.06 32.48
C LYS A 134 -28.84 -9.05 32.29
N LYS A 135 -29.46 -10.21 32.28
CA LYS A 135 -30.92 -10.32 32.38
C LYS A 135 -31.27 -10.13 33.85
N ASP A 136 -31.92 -9.02 34.17
CA ASP A 136 -32.55 -8.82 35.50
C ASP A 136 -33.69 -9.78 35.70
#